data_504742595de273d12e9b65e0d54f433a
#
_entry.id   504742595de273d12e9b65e0d54f433a
#
_cell.length_a   1.000
_cell.length_b   1.000
_cell.length_c   1.000
_cell.angle_alpha   90.00
_cell.angle_beta   90.00
_cell.angle_gamma   90.00
#
_symmetry.space_group_name_H-M   'P 1'
#
loop_
_entity.id
_entity.type
_entity.pdbx_description
1 polymer ?
#
loop_
_entity_poly.entity_id
_entity_poly.type
_entity_poly.pdbx_seq_one_letter_code
_entity_poly.pdbx_strand_id
1 'polypeptide(L)'
;PIVGDYDYLHYTMNNTIMGTKWAYIPEAKRPDGSEIPLVTDASSCILSEPLDISKFGVVYAGAQKNLAPAGVTLVIIREDLIPETMPVENTPTMLQYKTHADAGSMYNTPPCYTIYMMGKVLKWIKKNGGAEGMAKRNQEKADLFYDYLDNSDFYHATAEKGSRSLMNIPFLTKYDGDEATAINKKFVAEAAAAGLVNLAGHRLV
;
A
#
# COMPACT_ATOMS: atom_id res chain seq x y z
N PRO A 1 -4.51 -21.71 -6.05
CA PRO A 1 -4.47 -21.41 -4.63
C PRO A 1 -3.18 -21.91 -3.99
N ILE A 2 -2.75 -21.22 -2.94
CA ILE A 2 -1.68 -21.68 -2.05
C ILE A 2 -2.29 -22.72 -1.11
N VAL A 3 -1.70 -23.92 -1.02
CA VAL A 3 -2.21 -24.99 -0.17
C VAL A 3 -1.20 -25.32 0.91
N GLY A 4 -1.63 -25.33 2.18
CA GLY A 4 -0.78 -25.67 3.32
C GLY A 4 -1.52 -25.52 4.64
N ASP A 5 -0.89 -26.01 5.72
CA ASP A 5 -1.42 -25.86 7.08
C ASP A 5 -0.82 -24.60 7.71
N TYR A 6 -1.43 -23.46 7.41
CA TYR A 6 -1.02 -22.14 7.86
C TYR A 6 -2.15 -21.47 8.62
N ASP A 7 -1.80 -20.64 9.61
CA ASP A 7 -2.77 -19.85 10.37
C ASP A 7 -3.35 -18.70 9.52
N TYR A 8 -2.51 -18.08 8.69
CA TYR A 8 -2.90 -17.01 7.75
C TYR A 8 -1.94 -16.93 6.56
N LEU A 9 -2.37 -16.29 5.48
CA LEU A 9 -1.51 -15.86 4.38
C LEU A 9 -1.38 -14.33 4.42
N HIS A 10 -0.17 -13.83 4.62
CA HIS A 10 0.14 -12.40 4.54
C HIS A 10 0.78 -12.04 3.20
N TYR A 11 0.34 -10.90 2.62
CA TYR A 11 1.03 -10.30 1.49
C TYR A 11 0.92 -8.77 1.51
N THR A 12 1.89 -8.09 0.89
CA THR A 12 1.84 -6.66 0.66
C THR A 12 1.19 -6.41 -0.70
N MET A 13 0.02 -5.78 -0.71
CA MET A 13 -0.80 -5.59 -1.91
C MET A 13 -0.09 -4.73 -2.96
N ASN A 14 0.61 -3.68 -2.53
CA ASN A 14 1.38 -2.77 -3.38
C ASN A 14 2.75 -2.50 -2.76
N ASN A 15 3.82 -2.82 -3.49
CA ASN A 15 5.20 -2.55 -3.07
C ASN A 15 5.60 -1.13 -3.51
N THR A 16 5.70 -0.23 -2.54
CA THR A 16 6.00 1.18 -2.76
C THR A 16 7.35 1.43 -3.42
N ILE A 17 8.36 0.63 -3.04
CA ILE A 17 9.75 0.83 -3.48
C ILE A 17 9.96 0.31 -4.89
N MET A 18 9.52 -0.91 -5.17
CA MET A 18 9.74 -1.57 -6.46
C MET A 18 8.66 -1.25 -7.49
N GLY A 19 7.59 -0.56 -7.09
CA GLY A 19 6.48 -0.20 -7.99
C GLY A 19 5.69 -1.39 -8.50
N THR A 20 5.63 -2.47 -7.73
CA THR A 20 4.86 -3.65 -8.09
C THR A 20 3.56 -3.73 -7.31
N LYS A 21 2.53 -4.29 -7.92
CA LYS A 21 1.23 -4.53 -7.32
C LYS A 21 0.70 -5.91 -7.72
N TRP A 22 0.02 -6.56 -6.80
CA TRP A 22 -0.73 -7.78 -7.11
C TRP A 22 -1.93 -7.44 -8.00
N ALA A 23 -2.01 -8.11 -9.15
CA ALA A 23 -3.12 -7.94 -10.10
C ALA A 23 -4.38 -8.70 -9.69
N TYR A 24 -4.29 -9.55 -8.68
CA TYR A 24 -5.39 -10.37 -8.17
C TYR A 24 -5.28 -10.58 -6.66
N ILE A 25 -6.38 -10.94 -6.03
CA ILE A 25 -6.39 -11.37 -4.62
C ILE A 25 -6.00 -12.86 -4.59
N PRO A 26 -4.90 -13.24 -3.90
CA PRO A 26 -4.50 -14.63 -3.82
C PRO A 26 -5.52 -15.46 -3.02
N GLU A 27 -5.62 -16.74 -3.35
CA GLU A 27 -6.43 -17.71 -2.58
C GLU A 27 -5.50 -18.63 -1.79
N ALA A 28 -5.85 -18.88 -0.54
CA ALA A 28 -5.15 -19.81 0.33
C ALA A 28 -6.12 -20.79 0.98
N LYS A 29 -5.77 -22.08 0.96
CA LYS A 29 -6.60 -23.16 1.52
C LYS A 29 -5.77 -24.16 2.30
N ARG A 30 -6.37 -24.73 3.33
CA ARG A 30 -5.77 -25.88 4.02
C ARG A 30 -5.92 -27.16 3.18
N PRO A 31 -5.18 -28.22 3.51
CA PRO A 31 -5.30 -29.50 2.80
C PRO A 31 -6.70 -30.10 2.84
N ASP A 32 -7.51 -29.79 3.86
CA ASP A 32 -8.91 -30.20 3.99
C ASP A 32 -9.89 -29.34 3.16
N GLY A 33 -9.38 -28.34 2.45
CA GLY A 33 -10.16 -27.41 1.61
C GLY A 33 -10.72 -26.20 2.36
N SER A 34 -10.54 -26.10 3.68
CA SER A 34 -10.96 -24.91 4.44
C SER A 34 -10.12 -23.70 4.08
N GLU A 35 -10.71 -22.50 4.19
CA GLU A 35 -10.04 -21.24 3.86
C GLU A 35 -9.02 -20.83 4.92
N ILE A 36 -7.91 -20.27 4.46
CA ILE A 36 -6.90 -19.64 5.30
C ILE A 36 -7.17 -18.13 5.26
N PRO A 37 -7.28 -17.44 6.42
CA PRO A 37 -7.49 -16.00 6.44
C PRO A 37 -6.39 -15.24 5.68
N LEU A 38 -6.80 -14.32 4.79
CA LEU A 38 -5.86 -13.42 4.12
C LEU A 38 -5.61 -12.19 4.99
N VAL A 39 -4.34 -11.82 5.10
CA VAL A 39 -3.89 -10.59 5.77
C VAL A 39 -3.12 -9.76 4.76
N THR A 40 -3.45 -8.47 4.63
CA THR A 40 -2.76 -7.63 3.65
C THR A 40 -2.35 -6.27 4.20
N ASP A 41 -1.14 -5.86 3.83
CA ASP A 41 -0.70 -4.47 3.92
C ASP A 41 -1.18 -3.72 2.66
N ALA A 42 -2.08 -2.77 2.86
CA ALA A 42 -2.61 -1.90 1.81
C ALA A 42 -2.12 -0.43 1.96
N SER A 43 -1.10 -0.16 2.77
CA SER A 43 -0.69 1.19 3.15
C SER A 43 -0.48 2.13 1.95
N SER A 44 0.09 1.65 0.85
CA SER A 44 0.36 2.49 -0.32
C SER A 44 -0.72 2.46 -1.40
N CYS A 45 -1.79 1.69 -1.22
CA CYS A 45 -2.87 1.57 -2.21
C CYS A 45 -4.29 1.58 -1.63
N ILE A 46 -4.45 1.68 -0.32
CA ILE A 46 -5.80 1.74 0.29
C ILE A 46 -6.61 2.88 -0.34
N LEU A 47 -7.87 2.61 -0.72
CA LEU A 47 -8.78 3.55 -1.39
C LEU A 47 -8.29 4.10 -2.75
N SER A 48 -7.26 3.52 -3.34
CA SER A 48 -6.82 3.88 -4.69
C SER A 48 -7.73 3.29 -5.78
N GLU A 49 -8.47 2.26 -5.42
CA GLU A 49 -9.43 1.53 -6.24
C GLU A 49 -10.43 0.79 -5.33
N PRO A 50 -11.55 0.28 -5.86
CA PRO A 50 -12.44 -0.61 -5.13
C PRO A 50 -11.72 -1.87 -4.64
N LEU A 51 -11.95 -2.22 -3.39
CA LEU A 51 -11.42 -3.43 -2.77
C LEU A 51 -12.56 -4.18 -2.07
N ASP A 52 -12.78 -5.43 -2.43
CA ASP A 52 -13.70 -6.31 -1.73
C ASP A 52 -13.05 -6.81 -0.42
N ILE A 53 -13.28 -6.07 0.65
CA ILE A 53 -12.72 -6.37 1.98
C ILE A 53 -13.27 -7.67 2.58
N SER A 54 -14.40 -8.20 2.08
CA SER A 54 -14.98 -9.45 2.59
C SER A 54 -14.10 -10.68 2.34
N LYS A 55 -13.16 -10.57 1.39
CA LYS A 55 -12.18 -11.62 1.07
C LYS A 55 -11.00 -11.70 2.06
N PHE A 56 -10.92 -10.77 3.01
CA PHE A 56 -9.78 -10.69 3.92
C PHE A 56 -10.20 -10.98 5.36
N GLY A 57 -9.29 -11.60 6.08
CA GLY A 57 -9.36 -11.65 7.54
C GLY A 57 -8.91 -10.33 8.15
N VAL A 58 -7.81 -9.75 7.62
CA VAL A 58 -7.29 -8.47 8.08
C VAL A 58 -6.78 -7.65 6.88
N VAL A 59 -7.20 -6.38 6.80
CA VAL A 59 -6.60 -5.36 5.95
C VAL A 59 -6.05 -4.26 6.85
N TYR A 60 -4.78 -3.92 6.71
CA TYR A 60 -4.23 -2.79 7.45
C TYR A 60 -3.53 -1.79 6.53
N ALA A 61 -3.47 -0.55 6.98
CA ALA A 61 -2.85 0.53 6.23
C ALA A 61 -2.30 1.60 7.18
N GLY A 62 -0.98 1.78 7.18
CA GLY A 62 -0.36 2.95 7.79
C GLY A 62 -0.78 4.22 7.03
N ALA A 63 -1.26 5.23 7.75
CA ALA A 63 -1.90 6.41 7.13
C ALA A 63 -0.93 7.25 6.27
N GLN A 64 0.36 7.27 6.61
CA GLN A 64 1.38 8.17 6.05
C GLN A 64 1.63 8.05 4.55
N LYS A 65 1.07 7.05 3.88
CA LYS A 65 1.20 6.88 2.44
C LYS A 65 -0.01 7.41 1.68
N ASN A 66 -1.17 6.78 1.83
CA ASN A 66 -2.34 7.11 0.99
C ASN A 66 -3.57 7.61 1.76
N LEU A 67 -3.52 7.78 3.08
CA LEU A 67 -4.69 8.20 3.87
C LEU A 67 -4.54 9.56 4.56
N ALA A 68 -3.40 9.81 5.21
CA ALA A 68 -3.21 10.97 6.09
C ALA A 68 -1.73 11.17 6.43
N PRO A 69 -1.35 12.18 7.23
CA PRO A 69 -0.04 12.22 7.88
C PRO A 69 0.23 10.99 8.74
N ALA A 70 1.51 10.76 9.11
CA ALA A 70 1.90 9.69 10.01
C ALA A 70 1.22 9.77 11.38
N GLY A 71 1.06 8.63 12.05
CA GLY A 71 0.57 8.54 13.44
C GLY A 71 -0.69 7.69 13.61
N VAL A 72 -1.33 7.23 12.53
CA VAL A 72 -2.48 6.31 12.58
C VAL A 72 -2.22 5.11 11.69
N THR A 73 -2.67 3.96 12.12
CA THR A 73 -2.84 2.76 11.28
C THR A 73 -4.31 2.38 11.26
N LEU A 74 -4.88 2.34 10.06
CA LEU A 74 -6.22 1.77 9.86
C LEU A 74 -6.10 0.26 9.90
N VAL A 75 -6.97 -0.40 10.68
CA VAL A 75 -7.11 -1.86 10.68
C VAL A 75 -8.57 -2.20 10.46
N ILE A 76 -8.83 -3.02 9.46
CA ILE A 76 -10.13 -3.63 9.19
C ILE A 76 -9.94 -5.12 9.45
N ILE A 77 -10.60 -5.64 10.45
CA ILE A 77 -10.45 -7.03 10.89
C ILE A 77 -11.82 -7.70 10.96
N ARG A 78 -11.88 -8.94 10.56
CA ARG A 78 -13.06 -9.79 10.69
C ARG A 78 -13.29 -10.10 12.18
N GLU A 79 -14.52 -9.98 12.66
CA GLU A 79 -14.85 -10.05 14.08
C GLU A 79 -14.46 -11.39 14.73
N ASP A 80 -14.64 -12.50 13.99
CA ASP A 80 -14.26 -13.83 14.45
C ASP A 80 -12.75 -14.04 14.65
N LEU A 81 -11.92 -13.11 14.16
CA LEU A 81 -10.47 -13.12 14.36
C LEU A 81 -10.02 -12.27 15.57
N ILE A 82 -10.96 -11.69 16.31
CA ILE A 82 -10.69 -11.00 17.58
C ILE A 82 -11.01 -11.97 18.71
N PRO A 83 -10.00 -12.61 19.33
CA PRO A 83 -10.24 -13.64 20.33
C PRO A 83 -10.76 -13.04 21.64
N GLU A 84 -11.67 -13.73 22.32
CA GLU A 84 -12.15 -13.36 23.66
C GLU A 84 -11.03 -13.41 24.70
N THR A 85 -10.12 -14.36 24.55
CA THR A 85 -8.92 -14.50 25.38
C THR A 85 -7.68 -14.54 24.49
N MET A 86 -6.55 -14.02 24.98
CA MET A 86 -5.32 -14.02 24.20
C MET A 86 -4.81 -15.46 23.98
N PRO A 87 -4.65 -15.89 22.73
CA PRO A 87 -4.18 -17.23 22.40
C PRO A 87 -2.69 -17.42 22.69
N VAL A 88 -1.91 -16.32 22.73
CA VAL A 88 -0.48 -16.34 23.03
C VAL A 88 -0.23 -15.65 24.37
N GLU A 89 0.28 -16.40 25.33
CA GLU A 89 0.66 -15.87 26.64
C GLU A 89 1.72 -14.77 26.49
N ASN A 90 1.63 -13.75 27.33
CA ASN A 90 2.54 -12.59 27.34
C ASN A 90 2.50 -11.69 26.08
N THR A 91 1.48 -11.76 25.26
CA THR A 91 1.31 -10.78 24.18
C THR A 91 1.14 -9.36 24.76
N PRO A 92 2.00 -8.40 24.39
CA PRO A 92 1.88 -7.03 24.89
C PRO A 92 0.50 -6.44 24.62
N THR A 93 -0.05 -5.71 25.59
CA THR A 93 -1.41 -5.15 25.53
C THR A 93 -1.71 -4.40 24.23
N MET A 94 -0.77 -3.59 23.75
CA MET A 94 -0.93 -2.79 22.54
C MET A 94 -0.88 -3.61 21.23
N LEU A 95 -0.46 -4.86 21.28
CA LEU A 95 -0.47 -5.80 20.15
C LEU A 95 -1.72 -6.69 20.13
N GLN A 96 -2.64 -6.49 21.06
CA GLN A 96 -3.89 -7.24 21.14
C GLN A 96 -5.02 -6.50 20.43
N TYR A 97 -5.59 -7.06 19.39
CA TYR A 97 -6.72 -6.46 18.68
C TYR A 97 -7.92 -6.21 19.61
N LYS A 98 -8.17 -7.10 20.54
CA LYS A 98 -9.25 -6.94 21.52
C LYS A 98 -9.12 -5.68 22.37
N THR A 99 -7.92 -5.31 22.79
CA THR A 99 -7.66 -4.08 23.53
C THR A 99 -8.17 -2.84 22.77
N HIS A 100 -7.93 -2.81 21.47
CA HIS A 100 -8.36 -1.70 20.61
C HIS A 100 -9.86 -1.76 20.32
N ALA A 101 -10.39 -2.95 20.04
CA ALA A 101 -11.81 -3.14 19.74
C ALA A 101 -12.70 -2.75 20.93
N ASP A 102 -12.41 -3.25 22.14
CA ASP A 102 -13.19 -2.97 23.35
C ASP A 102 -13.14 -1.50 23.75
N ALA A 103 -12.05 -0.80 23.45
CA ALA A 103 -11.89 0.62 23.75
C ALA A 103 -12.33 1.56 22.61
N GLY A 104 -12.97 1.05 21.55
CA GLY A 104 -13.35 1.85 20.39
C GLY A 104 -12.19 2.60 19.76
N SER A 105 -11.03 1.95 19.68
CA SER A 105 -9.74 2.50 19.22
C SER A 105 -9.16 3.64 20.08
N MET A 106 -9.65 3.83 21.29
CA MET A 106 -9.22 4.90 22.21
C MET A 106 -8.69 4.35 23.53
N TYR A 107 -8.01 3.24 23.52
CA TYR A 107 -7.35 2.69 24.71
C TYR A 107 -6.34 3.67 25.32
N ASN A 108 -5.66 4.43 24.49
CA ASN A 108 -4.82 5.57 24.87
C ASN A 108 -5.27 6.83 24.10
N THR A 109 -4.74 7.99 24.46
CA THR A 109 -5.04 9.26 23.79
C THR A 109 -4.75 9.15 22.28
N PRO A 110 -5.75 9.36 21.40
CA PRO A 110 -5.59 9.20 19.97
C PRO A 110 -4.85 10.39 19.34
N PRO A 111 -4.18 10.22 18.19
CA PRO A 111 -3.53 11.29 17.43
C PRO A 111 -4.58 12.13 16.69
N CYS A 112 -5.25 13.04 17.41
CA CYS A 112 -6.41 13.81 16.93
C CYS A 112 -6.17 14.51 15.59
N TYR A 113 -5.00 15.13 15.40
CA TYR A 113 -4.69 15.83 14.15
C TYR A 113 -4.68 14.89 12.95
N THR A 114 -4.02 13.73 13.06
CA THR A 114 -3.95 12.76 11.96
C THR A 114 -5.34 12.18 11.64
N ILE A 115 -6.15 11.90 12.66
CA ILE A 115 -7.54 11.43 12.47
C ILE A 115 -8.39 12.51 11.78
N TYR A 116 -8.25 13.76 12.19
CA TYR A 116 -8.94 14.89 11.54
C TYR A 116 -8.56 15.01 10.06
N MET A 117 -7.25 14.94 9.75
CA MET A 117 -6.75 15.00 8.37
C MET A 117 -7.22 13.80 7.54
N MET A 118 -7.22 12.60 8.12
CA MET A 118 -7.81 11.42 7.47
C MET A 118 -9.28 11.66 7.10
N GLY A 119 -10.06 12.23 8.01
CA GLY A 119 -11.45 12.60 7.75
C GLY A 119 -11.60 13.59 6.58
N LYS A 120 -10.66 14.51 6.40
CA LYS A 120 -10.64 15.43 5.24
C LYS A 120 -10.34 14.70 3.93
N VAL A 121 -9.36 13.80 3.95
CA VAL A 121 -9.00 12.97 2.78
C VAL A 121 -10.18 12.08 2.37
N LEU A 122 -10.82 11.40 3.32
CA LEU A 122 -11.98 10.56 3.04
C LEU A 122 -13.15 11.36 2.42
N LYS A 123 -13.43 12.57 2.94
CA LYS A 123 -14.43 13.47 2.36
C LYS A 123 -14.06 13.90 0.93
N TRP A 124 -12.78 14.17 0.69
CA TRP A 124 -12.29 14.51 -0.63
C TRP A 124 -12.42 13.33 -1.61
N ILE A 125 -12.04 12.12 -1.22
CA ILE A 125 -12.22 10.90 -2.02
C ILE A 125 -13.71 10.72 -2.37
N LYS A 126 -14.61 10.81 -1.36
CA LYS A 126 -16.05 10.70 -1.58
C LYS A 126 -16.58 11.73 -2.57
N LYS A 127 -16.12 12.99 -2.46
CA LYS A 127 -16.50 14.07 -3.39
C LYS A 127 -16.01 13.83 -4.83
N ASN A 128 -14.93 13.07 -5.01
CA ASN A 128 -14.32 12.77 -6.31
C ASN A 128 -14.73 11.40 -6.87
N GLY A 129 -15.88 10.87 -6.48
CA GLY A 129 -16.44 9.64 -7.04
C GLY A 129 -16.06 8.35 -6.30
N GLY A 130 -15.56 8.47 -5.05
CA GLY A 130 -15.21 7.31 -4.26
C GLY A 130 -13.98 6.56 -4.77
N ALA A 131 -13.89 5.29 -4.44
CA ALA A 131 -12.79 4.43 -4.87
C ALA A 131 -12.77 4.22 -6.40
N GLU A 132 -13.94 4.16 -7.04
CA GLU A 132 -14.08 4.08 -8.49
C GLU A 132 -13.53 5.33 -9.18
N GLY A 133 -13.84 6.52 -8.67
CA GLY A 133 -13.31 7.78 -9.17
C GLY A 133 -11.79 7.87 -9.01
N MET A 134 -11.26 7.36 -7.89
CA MET A 134 -9.81 7.27 -7.67
C MET A 134 -9.16 6.28 -8.62
N ALA A 135 -9.75 5.11 -8.85
CA ALA A 135 -9.24 4.11 -9.78
C ALA A 135 -9.08 4.68 -11.19
N LYS A 136 -10.12 5.34 -11.71
CA LYS A 136 -10.06 6.00 -13.04
C LYS A 136 -8.92 7.02 -13.11
N ARG A 137 -8.84 7.92 -12.13
CA ARG A 137 -7.79 8.94 -12.06
C ARG A 137 -6.38 8.38 -11.96
N ASN A 138 -6.21 7.30 -11.20
CA ASN A 138 -4.93 6.63 -11.03
C ASN A 138 -4.52 5.92 -12.31
N GLN A 139 -5.46 5.29 -13.02
CA GLN A 139 -5.20 4.67 -14.31
C GLN A 139 -4.75 5.70 -15.34
N GLU A 140 -5.46 6.81 -15.49
CA GLU A 140 -5.11 7.89 -16.43
C GLU A 140 -3.69 8.43 -16.19
N LYS A 141 -3.30 8.63 -14.92
CA LYS A 141 -1.95 9.08 -14.57
C LYS A 141 -0.88 8.02 -14.87
N ALA A 142 -1.19 6.77 -14.53
CA ALA A 142 -0.27 5.66 -14.72
C ALA A 142 -0.04 5.38 -16.22
N ASP A 143 -1.10 5.38 -17.03
CA ASP A 143 -1.02 5.17 -18.47
C ASP A 143 -0.13 6.24 -19.11
N LEU A 144 -0.36 7.53 -18.79
CA LEU A 144 0.47 8.63 -19.31
C LEU A 144 1.96 8.41 -19.03
N PHE A 145 2.29 7.93 -17.84
CA PHE A 145 3.69 7.77 -17.44
C PHE A 145 4.30 6.47 -17.97
N TYR A 146 3.58 5.35 -17.89
CA TYR A 146 4.06 4.08 -18.45
C TYR A 146 4.16 4.09 -19.97
N ASP A 147 3.25 4.78 -20.67
CA ASP A 147 3.36 4.95 -22.13
C ASP A 147 4.63 5.70 -22.50
N TYR A 148 5.00 6.72 -21.73
CA TYR A 148 6.26 7.41 -21.94
C TYR A 148 7.47 6.48 -21.68
N LEU A 149 7.48 5.75 -20.57
CA LEU A 149 8.58 4.85 -20.23
C LEU A 149 8.74 3.71 -21.25
N ASP A 150 7.63 3.13 -21.70
CA ASP A 150 7.62 2.02 -22.64
C ASP A 150 8.08 2.41 -24.05
N ASN A 151 8.00 3.70 -24.40
CA ASN A 151 8.45 4.26 -25.68
C ASN A 151 9.79 5.01 -25.56
N SER A 152 10.43 5.02 -24.40
CA SER A 152 11.68 5.72 -24.14
C SER A 152 12.89 4.84 -24.41
N ASP A 153 13.85 5.34 -25.19
CA ASP A 153 15.16 4.70 -25.34
C ASP A 153 16.14 5.01 -24.20
N PHE A 154 15.71 5.86 -23.26
CA PHE A 154 16.56 6.34 -22.15
C PHE A 154 16.11 5.86 -20.78
N TYR A 155 14.80 5.83 -20.54
CA TYR A 155 14.21 5.39 -19.28
C TYR A 155 13.44 4.09 -19.44
N HIS A 156 13.37 3.29 -18.36
CA HIS A 156 12.50 2.11 -18.30
C HIS A 156 11.87 1.94 -16.93
N ALA A 157 10.68 1.36 -16.88
CA ALA A 157 10.01 1.00 -15.64
C ALA A 157 10.73 -0.18 -14.97
N THR A 158 10.77 -0.19 -13.63
CA THR A 158 11.34 -1.29 -12.86
C THR A 158 10.44 -2.53 -12.82
N ALA A 159 9.13 -2.33 -12.95
CA ALA A 159 8.14 -3.39 -12.86
C ALA A 159 7.67 -3.87 -14.24
N GLU A 160 7.54 -5.18 -14.39
CA GLU A 160 6.95 -5.81 -15.57
C GLU A 160 5.47 -5.44 -15.75
N LYS A 161 4.99 -5.42 -17.01
CA LYS A 161 3.63 -4.96 -17.37
C LYS A 161 2.51 -5.59 -16.57
N GLY A 162 2.60 -6.87 -16.24
CA GLY A 162 1.58 -7.60 -15.46
C GLY A 162 1.57 -7.31 -13.96
N SER A 163 2.59 -6.59 -13.46
CA SER A 163 2.78 -6.33 -12.02
C SER A 163 2.93 -4.85 -11.68
N ARG A 164 2.62 -3.96 -12.59
CA ARG A 164 2.81 -2.51 -12.43
C ARG A 164 1.87 -1.89 -11.41
N SER A 165 2.43 -1.11 -10.49
CA SER A 165 1.66 -0.28 -9.57
C SER A 165 1.10 0.95 -10.30
N LEU A 166 -0.15 1.30 -10.02
CA LEU A 166 -0.74 2.57 -10.45
C LEU A 166 -0.44 3.74 -9.48
N MET A 167 0.17 3.42 -8.33
CA MET A 167 0.43 4.38 -7.25
C MET A 167 1.90 4.81 -7.18
N ASN A 168 2.81 3.90 -7.49
CA ASN A 168 4.24 4.10 -7.39
C ASN A 168 4.90 3.62 -8.68
N ILE A 169 5.46 4.54 -9.43
CA ILE A 169 6.07 4.27 -10.75
C ILE A 169 7.55 4.61 -10.70
N PRO A 170 8.38 3.76 -10.09
CA PRO A 170 9.83 3.92 -10.15
C PRO A 170 10.33 3.62 -11.55
N PHE A 171 11.36 4.32 -11.94
CA PHE A 171 12.00 4.15 -13.24
C PHE A 171 13.52 4.30 -13.10
N LEU A 172 14.23 3.67 -14.00
CA LEU A 172 15.68 3.72 -14.10
C LEU A 172 16.10 4.23 -15.48
N THR A 173 17.35 4.67 -15.57
CA THR A 173 17.98 4.95 -16.87
C THR A 173 18.55 3.65 -17.43
N LYS A 174 18.88 3.64 -18.71
CA LYS A 174 19.55 2.49 -19.38
C LYS A 174 21.01 2.28 -18.99
N TYR A 175 21.54 3.16 -18.15
CA TYR A 175 22.95 3.11 -17.72
C TYR A 175 23.08 2.42 -16.37
N ASP A 176 24.28 1.88 -16.11
CA ASP A 176 24.60 1.17 -14.87
C ASP A 176 25.79 1.81 -14.14
N GLY A 177 26.02 1.43 -12.90
CA GLY A 177 27.19 1.79 -12.11
C GLY A 177 27.37 3.29 -11.89
N ASP A 178 28.60 3.76 -12.04
CA ASP A 178 28.96 5.17 -11.81
C ASP A 178 28.32 6.13 -12.81
N GLU A 179 28.11 5.68 -14.04
CA GLU A 179 27.44 6.47 -15.07
C GLU A 179 25.98 6.71 -14.71
N ALA A 180 25.23 5.68 -14.29
CA ALA A 180 23.88 5.82 -13.79
C ALA A 180 23.81 6.77 -12.59
N THR A 181 24.76 6.65 -11.66
CA THR A 181 24.85 7.53 -10.50
C THR A 181 25.04 9.00 -10.89
N ALA A 182 25.92 9.29 -11.84
CA ALA A 182 26.13 10.65 -12.33
C ALA A 182 24.90 11.22 -13.05
N ILE A 183 24.25 10.41 -13.89
CA ILE A 183 23.02 10.78 -14.61
C ILE A 183 21.87 11.04 -13.62
N ASN A 184 21.68 10.18 -12.63
CA ASN A 184 20.63 10.35 -11.63
C ASN A 184 20.82 11.64 -10.81
N LYS A 185 22.04 11.98 -10.42
CA LYS A 185 22.34 13.26 -9.77
C LYS A 185 22.00 14.45 -10.65
N LYS A 186 22.39 14.39 -11.93
CA LYS A 186 22.07 15.42 -12.91
C LYS A 186 20.57 15.57 -13.09
N PHE A 187 19.85 14.45 -13.27
CA PHE A 187 18.38 14.43 -13.38
C PHE A 187 17.71 15.11 -12.19
N VAL A 188 18.06 14.73 -10.96
CA VAL A 188 17.47 15.33 -9.76
C VAL A 188 17.72 16.83 -9.67
N ALA A 189 18.93 17.29 -10.01
CA ALA A 189 19.31 18.68 -9.98
C ALA A 189 18.55 19.52 -11.05
N GLU A 190 18.50 19.02 -12.29
CA GLU A 190 17.81 19.69 -13.41
C GLU A 190 16.28 19.70 -13.19
N ALA A 191 15.71 18.60 -12.72
CA ALA A 191 14.29 18.52 -12.37
C ALA A 191 13.93 19.53 -11.26
N ALA A 192 14.77 19.61 -10.21
CA ALA A 192 14.56 20.60 -9.14
C ALA A 192 14.62 22.04 -9.67
N ALA A 193 15.57 22.36 -10.57
CA ALA A 193 15.66 23.66 -11.22
C ALA A 193 14.44 23.97 -12.08
N ALA A 194 13.79 22.94 -12.66
CA ALA A 194 12.55 23.06 -13.42
C ALA A 194 11.27 23.04 -12.53
N GLY A 195 11.41 23.03 -11.20
CA GLY A 195 10.30 23.04 -10.25
C GLY A 195 9.77 21.65 -9.84
N LEU A 196 10.40 20.57 -10.29
CA LEU A 196 10.04 19.19 -9.93
C LEU A 196 10.95 18.72 -8.79
N VAL A 197 10.54 18.95 -7.56
CA VAL A 197 11.32 18.64 -6.36
C VAL A 197 11.03 17.23 -5.81
N ASN A 198 11.95 16.69 -4.99
CA ASN A 198 11.82 15.40 -4.29
C ASN A 198 11.72 14.17 -5.22
N LEU A 199 12.40 14.20 -6.34
CA LEU A 199 12.44 13.08 -7.31
C LEU A 199 13.59 12.09 -7.07
N ALA A 200 14.38 12.25 -6.01
CA ALA A 200 15.38 11.26 -5.63
C ALA A 200 14.68 9.93 -5.28
N GLY A 201 15.22 8.82 -5.78
CA GLY A 201 14.75 7.48 -5.46
C GLY A 201 14.89 7.13 -3.98
N HIS A 202 14.33 5.98 -3.59
CA HIS A 202 14.50 5.48 -2.24
C HIS A 202 15.99 5.13 -2.01
N ARG A 203 16.50 5.42 -0.80
CA ARG A 203 17.93 5.24 -0.45
C ARG A 203 18.48 3.81 -0.60
N LEU A 204 17.60 2.82 -0.78
CA LEU A 204 17.98 1.41 -0.96
C LEU A 204 17.86 0.94 -2.42
N VAL A 205 17.58 1.83 -3.36
CA VAL A 205 17.42 1.55 -4.79
C VAL A 205 18.28 2.52 -5.57
#